data_88050840692c20df90a6b0a379599cad
#
_entry.id   88050840692c20df90a6b0a379599cad
#
_cell.length_a   1.000
_cell.length_b   1.000
_cell.length_c   1.000
_cell.angle_alpha   90.00
_cell.angle_beta   90.00
_cell.angle_gamma   90.00
#
_symmetry.space_group_name_H-M   'P 1'
#
loop_
_entity.id
_entity.type
_entity.pdbx_description
1 polymer ?
#
loop_
_entity_poly.entity_id
_entity_poly.type
_entity_poly.pdbx_seq_one_letter_code
_entity_poly.pdbx_strand_id
1 'polypeptide(L)'
;MEPDKQNQEQNQNDERQQTIEDLGSTVIRTKRGTIHTLTIVGQIEGHQVLDASTKTTKYEHVLPLLAAVEESDDVDGLLVLLNTVGGDIEAGLAIAELISGMKKPTVSLVLGGGHSIGVPLAVSAKRSFI
;
A
#
# COMPACT_ATOMS: atom_id res chain seq x y z
N MET A 1 -21.43 26.82 -17.54
CA MET A 1 -22.02 25.96 -16.51
C MET A 1 -20.85 25.31 -15.74
N GLU A 2 -20.61 25.75 -14.53
CA GLU A 2 -19.59 25.16 -13.72
C GLU A 2 -20.02 23.72 -13.35
N PRO A 3 -19.13 22.73 -13.47
CA PRO A 3 -19.46 21.40 -13.01
C PRO A 3 -19.72 21.44 -11.50
N ASP A 4 -20.79 20.80 -11.09
CA ASP A 4 -21.29 20.80 -9.73
C ASP A 4 -20.20 20.29 -8.78
N LYS A 5 -19.69 21.15 -7.92
CA LYS A 5 -18.63 20.82 -6.95
C LYS A 5 -19.01 19.63 -6.06
N GLN A 6 -20.29 19.47 -5.77
CA GLN A 6 -20.82 18.35 -4.98
C GLN A 6 -20.62 17.00 -5.70
N ASN A 7 -20.86 16.96 -7.02
CA ASN A 7 -20.64 15.75 -7.81
C ASN A 7 -19.16 15.38 -7.92
N GLN A 8 -18.27 16.36 -7.98
CA GLN A 8 -16.82 16.11 -8.02
C GLN A 8 -16.30 15.58 -6.68
N GLU A 9 -16.76 16.15 -5.58
CA GLU A 9 -16.39 15.68 -4.24
C GLU A 9 -16.93 14.27 -3.96
N GLN A 10 -18.15 13.98 -4.41
CA GLN A 10 -18.76 12.67 -4.27
C GLN A 10 -18.01 11.61 -5.09
N ASN A 11 -17.69 11.90 -6.34
CA ASN A 11 -16.90 11.00 -7.17
C ASN A 11 -15.51 10.73 -6.59
N GLN A 12 -14.83 11.75 -6.05
CA GLN A 12 -13.53 11.57 -5.40
C GLN A 12 -13.62 10.72 -4.12
N ASN A 13 -14.70 10.86 -3.37
CA ASN A 13 -14.93 10.07 -2.17
C ASN A 13 -15.23 8.60 -2.52
N ASP A 14 -16.01 8.37 -3.57
CA ASP A 14 -16.32 7.02 -4.05
C ASP A 14 -15.06 6.31 -4.58
N GLU A 15 -14.20 7.00 -5.34
CA GLU A 15 -12.92 6.49 -5.80
C GLU A 15 -11.96 6.15 -4.64
N ARG A 16 -11.91 6.99 -3.60
CA ARG A 16 -11.11 6.73 -2.39
C ARG A 16 -11.63 5.52 -1.63
N GLN A 17 -12.94 5.40 -1.47
CA GLN A 17 -13.57 4.26 -0.81
C GLN A 17 -13.27 2.96 -1.55
N GLN A 18 -13.36 2.98 -2.87
CA GLN A 18 -13.01 1.86 -3.74
C GLN A 18 -11.54 1.45 -3.54
N THR A 19 -10.62 2.42 -3.48
CA THR A 19 -9.19 2.17 -3.26
C THR A 19 -8.94 1.54 -1.89
N ILE A 20 -9.62 1.98 -0.85
CA ILE A 20 -9.51 1.38 0.50
C ILE A 20 -10.00 -0.07 0.48
N GLU A 21 -11.15 -0.34 -0.14
CA GLU A 21 -11.74 -1.67 -0.21
C GLU A 21 -10.90 -2.63 -1.03
N ASP A 22 -10.43 -2.21 -2.20
CA ASP A 22 -9.71 -3.07 -3.14
C ASP A 22 -8.24 -3.26 -2.79
N LEU A 23 -7.57 -2.21 -2.30
CA LEU A 23 -6.10 -2.18 -2.12
C LEU A 23 -5.66 -2.02 -0.66
N GLY A 24 -6.58 -1.82 0.26
CA GLY A 24 -6.23 -1.52 1.65
C GLY A 24 -5.41 -0.24 1.77
N SER A 25 -5.74 0.76 0.97
CA SER A 25 -4.93 1.97 0.77
C SER A 25 -5.77 3.22 1.00
N THR A 26 -5.17 4.23 1.58
CA THR A 26 -5.80 5.54 1.76
C THR A 26 -4.77 6.67 1.74
N VAL A 27 -5.25 7.88 1.52
CA VAL A 27 -4.43 9.09 1.52
C VAL A 27 -4.81 9.95 2.72
N ILE A 28 -3.81 10.30 3.52
CA ILE A 28 -3.96 11.17 4.69
C ILE A 28 -3.32 12.52 4.36
N ARG A 29 -4.12 13.58 4.39
CA ARG A 29 -3.65 14.95 4.16
C ARG A 29 -3.54 15.69 5.47
N THR A 30 -2.35 16.26 5.71
CA THR A 30 -2.07 17.08 6.89
C THR A 30 -1.49 18.42 6.47
N LYS A 31 -1.34 19.34 7.42
CA LYS A 31 -0.64 20.61 7.19
C LYS A 31 0.85 20.43 6.83
N ARG A 32 1.43 19.29 7.15
CA ARG A 32 2.85 18.97 6.90
C ARG A 32 3.10 18.24 5.60
N GLY A 33 2.04 17.73 4.98
CA GLY A 33 2.14 16.99 3.73
C GLY A 33 1.07 15.93 3.57
N THR A 34 1.18 15.18 2.49
CA THR A 34 0.25 14.11 2.12
C THR A 34 0.94 12.77 2.23
N ILE A 35 0.38 11.88 3.04
CA ILE A 35 0.89 10.53 3.26
C ILE A 35 -0.05 9.52 2.60
N HIS A 36 0.51 8.68 1.75
CA HIS A 36 -0.20 7.52 1.22
C HIS A 36 0.03 6.34 2.17
N THR A 37 -1.05 5.76 2.66
CA THR A 37 -1.01 4.58 3.55
C THR A 37 -1.38 3.34 2.77
N LEU A 38 -0.50 2.37 2.75
CA LEU A 38 -0.70 1.05 2.16
C LEU A 38 -0.75 0.01 3.27
N THR A 39 -1.79 -0.81 3.28
CA THR A 39 -1.94 -1.91 4.23
C THR A 39 -1.65 -3.24 3.55
N ILE A 40 -0.72 -4.01 4.10
CA ILE A 40 -0.40 -5.37 3.67
C ILE A 40 -0.84 -6.32 4.78
N VAL A 41 -1.95 -6.99 4.57
CA VAL A 41 -2.62 -7.84 5.55
C VAL A 41 -2.94 -9.20 4.95
N GLY A 42 -2.80 -10.24 5.77
CA GLY A 42 -3.06 -11.61 5.37
C GLY A 42 -1.93 -12.19 4.54
N GLN A 43 -2.27 -13.10 3.63
CA GLN A 43 -1.29 -13.80 2.78
C GLN A 43 -0.94 -12.95 1.55
N ILE A 44 0.34 -12.92 1.20
CA ILE A 44 0.80 -12.26 -0.03
C ILE A 44 0.52 -13.18 -1.21
N GLU A 45 -0.35 -12.73 -2.11
CA GLU A 45 -0.76 -13.44 -3.31
C GLU A 45 0.11 -13.01 -4.50
N GLY A 46 0.70 -14.00 -5.16
CA GLY A 46 1.54 -13.81 -6.33
C GLY A 46 0.86 -14.23 -7.62
N HIS A 47 1.54 -15.07 -8.41
CA HIS A 47 1.02 -15.56 -9.68
C HIS A 47 -0.11 -16.59 -9.52
N GLN A 48 -0.17 -17.27 -8.39
CA GLN A 48 -1.21 -18.24 -8.10
C GLN A 48 -2.38 -17.55 -7.40
N VAL A 49 -3.57 -17.68 -7.95
CA VAL A 49 -4.80 -17.17 -7.34
C VAL A 49 -5.15 -18.03 -6.13
N LEU A 50 -5.30 -17.39 -4.97
CA LEU A 50 -5.70 -18.05 -3.75
C LEU A 50 -7.22 -18.11 -3.63
N ASP A 51 -7.70 -19.00 -2.75
CA ASP A 51 -9.11 -19.17 -2.46
C ASP A 51 -9.75 -17.84 -2.00
N ALA A 52 -10.98 -17.58 -2.44
CA ALA A 52 -11.73 -16.37 -2.07
C ALA A 52 -11.97 -16.23 -0.57
N SER A 53 -11.90 -17.32 0.21
CA SER A 53 -11.98 -17.30 1.67
C SER A 53 -10.68 -16.86 2.35
N THR A 54 -9.57 -16.82 1.62
CA THR A 54 -8.27 -16.39 2.15
C THR A 54 -8.13 -14.89 2.03
N LYS A 55 -7.78 -14.24 3.15
CA LYS A 55 -7.40 -12.82 3.10
C LYS A 55 -6.05 -12.66 2.46
N THR A 56 -5.97 -11.87 1.39
CA THR A 56 -4.76 -11.69 0.61
C THR A 56 -4.45 -10.24 0.33
N THR A 57 -3.16 -9.97 0.10
CA THR A 57 -2.68 -8.76 -0.55
C THR A 57 -2.12 -9.17 -1.91
N LYS A 58 -2.67 -8.60 -2.98
CA LYS A 58 -2.32 -8.95 -4.36
C LYS A 58 -1.19 -8.06 -4.85
N TYR A 59 -0.03 -8.66 -5.15
CA TYR A 59 1.15 -7.89 -5.56
C TYR A 59 0.94 -7.15 -6.89
N GLU A 60 0.12 -7.68 -7.80
CA GLU A 60 -0.22 -7.02 -9.06
C GLU A 60 -1.03 -5.74 -8.88
N HIS A 61 -1.68 -5.55 -7.73
CA HIS A 61 -2.33 -4.29 -7.35
C HIS A 61 -1.38 -3.34 -6.62
N VAL A 62 -0.46 -3.90 -5.84
CA VAL A 62 0.48 -3.12 -5.02
C VAL A 62 1.57 -2.47 -5.87
N LEU A 63 2.13 -3.18 -6.85
CA LEU A 63 3.23 -2.66 -7.66
C LEU A 63 2.86 -1.38 -8.42
N PRO A 64 1.75 -1.33 -9.18
CA PRO A 64 1.38 -0.09 -9.86
C PRO A 64 1.00 1.03 -8.90
N LEU A 65 0.45 0.71 -7.73
CA LEU A 65 0.18 1.70 -6.69
C LEU A 65 1.47 2.35 -6.17
N LEU A 66 2.48 1.56 -5.87
CA LEU A 66 3.78 2.07 -5.41
C LEU A 66 4.46 2.94 -6.46
N ALA A 67 4.40 2.53 -7.73
CA ALA A 67 4.91 3.33 -8.83
C ALA A 67 4.17 4.67 -8.94
N ALA A 68 2.85 4.66 -8.82
CA ALA A 68 2.03 5.88 -8.86
C ALA A 68 2.35 6.81 -7.66
N VAL A 69 2.57 6.26 -6.48
CA VAL A 69 2.98 7.04 -5.30
C VAL A 69 4.33 7.70 -5.52
N GLU A 70 5.31 6.96 -6.04
CA GLU A 70 6.66 7.49 -6.30
C GLU A 70 6.65 8.65 -7.29
N GLU A 71 5.83 8.56 -8.33
CA GLU A 71 5.77 9.56 -9.40
C GLU A 71 4.78 10.70 -9.11
N SER A 72 3.98 10.62 -8.06
CA SER A 72 2.97 11.64 -7.73
C SER A 72 3.59 12.86 -7.07
N ASP A 73 3.38 14.04 -7.64
CA ASP A 73 3.79 15.31 -7.04
C ASP A 73 2.95 15.67 -5.80
N ASP A 74 1.78 15.05 -5.64
CA ASP A 74 0.85 15.33 -4.54
C ASP A 74 1.10 14.48 -3.30
N VAL A 75 1.94 13.46 -3.39
CA VAL A 75 2.25 12.54 -2.27
C VAL A 75 3.67 12.77 -1.79
N ASP A 76 3.82 13.05 -0.50
CA ASP A 76 5.11 13.36 0.12
C ASP A 76 5.79 12.14 0.73
N GLY A 77 5.04 11.11 1.08
CA GLY A 77 5.60 9.92 1.70
C GLY A 77 4.65 8.73 1.70
N LEU A 78 5.20 7.57 2.02
CA LEU A 78 4.50 6.30 2.10
C LEU A 78 4.59 5.72 3.52
N LEU A 79 3.46 5.34 4.07
CA LEU A 79 3.36 4.54 5.28
C LEU A 79 2.85 3.15 4.92
N VAL A 80 3.63 2.11 5.23
CA VAL A 80 3.24 0.71 5.02
C VAL A 80 2.87 0.09 6.36
N LEU A 81 1.61 -0.29 6.50
CA LEU A 81 1.12 -1.04 7.65
C LEU A 81 1.15 -2.53 7.33
N LEU A 82 1.82 -3.31 8.17
CA LEU A 82 2.05 -4.74 7.94
C LEU A 82 1.42 -5.57 9.05
N ASN A 83 0.61 -6.53 8.65
CA ASN A 83 0.20 -7.65 9.48
C ASN A 83 0.01 -8.86 8.57
N THR A 84 1.11 -9.58 8.31
CA THR A 84 1.13 -10.65 7.32
C THR A 84 1.79 -11.92 7.86
N VAL A 85 1.28 -13.04 7.42
CA VAL A 85 1.88 -14.37 7.65
C VAL A 85 2.93 -14.71 6.60
N GLY A 86 3.15 -13.83 5.62
CA GLY A 86 3.98 -14.10 4.45
C GLY A 86 3.15 -14.54 3.25
N GLY A 87 3.73 -15.37 2.41
CA GLY A 87 3.06 -15.90 1.22
C GLY A 87 4.03 -16.13 0.07
N ASP A 88 3.66 -15.68 -1.13
CA ASP A 88 4.50 -15.82 -2.31
C ASP A 88 5.82 -15.06 -2.16
N ILE A 89 6.94 -15.76 -2.30
CA ILE A 89 8.26 -15.20 -2.05
C ILE A 89 8.63 -14.17 -3.12
N GLU A 90 8.42 -14.49 -4.39
CA GLU A 90 8.76 -13.58 -5.49
C GLU A 90 7.92 -12.31 -5.46
N ALA A 91 6.63 -12.43 -5.19
CA ALA A 91 5.74 -11.30 -5.04
C ALA A 91 6.16 -10.39 -3.87
N GLY A 92 6.45 -10.98 -2.73
CA GLY A 92 6.92 -10.24 -1.55
C GLY A 92 8.25 -9.54 -1.80
N LEU A 93 9.20 -10.21 -2.46
CA LEU A 93 10.48 -9.60 -2.85
C LEU A 93 10.28 -8.46 -3.84
N ALA A 94 9.41 -8.62 -4.84
CA ALA A 94 9.13 -7.55 -5.79
C ALA A 94 8.60 -6.28 -5.11
N ILE A 95 7.68 -6.44 -4.18
CA ILE A 95 7.16 -5.32 -3.38
C ILE A 95 8.28 -4.69 -2.53
N ALA A 96 9.07 -5.52 -1.84
CA ALA A 96 10.16 -5.04 -0.98
C ALA A 96 11.23 -4.27 -1.79
N GLU A 97 11.61 -4.79 -2.94
CA GLU A 97 12.57 -4.13 -3.83
C GLU A 97 12.05 -2.78 -4.34
N LEU A 98 10.78 -2.71 -4.71
CA LEU A 98 10.18 -1.47 -5.17
C LEU A 98 10.13 -0.42 -4.06
N ILE A 99 9.72 -0.80 -2.85
CA ILE A 99 9.73 0.10 -1.67
C ILE A 99 11.16 0.57 -1.39
N SER A 100 12.12 -0.35 -1.36
CA SER A 100 13.52 -0.04 -1.09
C SER A 100 14.12 0.94 -2.10
N GLY A 101 13.67 0.88 -3.35
CA GLY A 101 14.13 1.76 -4.43
C GLY A 101 13.46 3.12 -4.49
N MET A 102 12.42 3.36 -3.70
CA MET A 102 11.71 4.64 -3.70
C MET A 102 12.59 5.79 -3.17
N LYS A 103 12.50 6.94 -3.82
CA LYS A 103 13.18 8.16 -3.40
C LYS A 103 12.42 8.90 -2.30
N LYS A 104 11.10 8.81 -2.31
CA LYS A 104 10.24 9.43 -1.30
C LYS A 104 10.48 8.82 0.08
N PRO A 105 10.23 9.56 1.16
CA PRO A 105 10.24 8.99 2.50
C PRO A 105 9.29 7.81 2.62
N THR A 106 9.78 6.72 3.17
CA THR A 106 9.01 5.51 3.42
C THR A 106 9.17 5.05 4.86
N VAL A 107 8.07 4.66 5.47
CA VAL A 107 8.02 4.13 6.83
C VAL A 107 7.22 2.85 6.81
N SER A 108 7.70 1.82 7.48
CA SER A 108 6.93 0.61 7.74
C SER A 108 6.60 0.50 9.23
N LEU A 109 5.42 0.01 9.52
CA LEU A 109 4.95 -0.28 10.87
C LEU A 109 4.37 -1.68 10.90
N VAL A 110 4.99 -2.58 11.67
CA VAL A 110 4.50 -3.94 11.86
C VAL A 110 3.55 -3.96 13.06
N LEU A 111 2.31 -4.31 12.80
CA LEU A 111 1.24 -4.43 13.78
C LEU A 111 0.76 -5.87 13.85
N GLY A 112 1.10 -6.56 14.91
CA GLY A 112 0.81 -7.99 15.06
C GLY A 112 1.96 -8.84 14.56
N GLY A 113 1.96 -9.22 13.27
CA GLY A 113 2.99 -10.11 12.74
C GLY A 113 3.56 -9.68 11.39
N GLY A 114 4.85 -9.97 11.21
CA GLY A 114 5.54 -9.89 9.92
C GLY A 114 6.39 -11.14 9.75
N HIS A 115 5.80 -12.23 9.24
CA HIS A 115 6.42 -13.54 9.17
C HIS A 115 6.91 -13.88 7.77
N SER A 116 7.94 -14.73 7.69
CA SER A 116 8.49 -15.25 6.42
C SER A 116 8.88 -14.08 5.50
N ILE A 117 8.36 -14.03 4.29
CA ILE A 117 8.62 -12.94 3.33
C ILE A 117 8.11 -11.57 3.81
N GLY A 118 7.30 -11.53 4.85
CA GLY A 118 6.93 -10.30 5.54
C GLY A 118 8.11 -9.59 6.22
N VAL A 119 9.17 -10.31 6.56
CA VAL A 119 10.38 -9.73 7.18
C VAL A 119 11.12 -8.78 6.22
N PRO A 120 11.48 -9.17 5.00
CA PRO A 120 12.04 -8.24 4.02
C PRO A 120 11.13 -7.03 3.75
N LEU A 121 9.82 -7.23 3.71
CA LEU A 121 8.86 -6.13 3.57
C LEU A 121 8.95 -5.15 4.74
N ALA A 122 9.02 -5.66 5.96
CA ALA A 122 9.10 -4.85 7.18
C ALA A 122 10.34 -3.95 7.19
N VAL A 123 11.44 -4.40 6.63
CA VAL A 123 12.72 -3.66 6.64
C VAL A 123 13.04 -2.97 5.32
N SER A 124 12.15 -3.00 4.34
CA SER A 124 12.38 -2.40 3.02
C SER A 124 12.23 -0.88 3.02
N ALA A 125 11.44 -0.32 3.92
CA ALA A 125 11.27 1.11 4.07
C ALA A 125 12.53 1.77 4.66
N LYS A 126 12.65 3.09 4.48
CA LYS A 126 13.78 3.85 5.03
C LYS A 126 13.79 3.84 6.55
N ARG A 127 12.64 3.74 7.18
CA ARG A 127 12.49 3.55 8.63
C ARG A 127 11.46 2.47 8.90
N SER A 128 11.75 1.62 9.88
CA SER A 128 10.90 0.51 10.26
C SER A 128 10.64 0.53 11.76
N PHE A 129 9.39 0.30 12.12
CA PHE A 129 8.94 0.16 13.52
C PHE A 129 8.25 -1.19 13.67
N ILE A 130 8.62 -1.88 14.73
CA ILE A 130 8.10 -3.22 15.02
C ILE A 130 7.57 -3.27 16.44
#